data_9b3301ecc31235b7e0d6c22066e537e7
#
_entry.id   9b3301ecc31235b7e0d6c22066e537e7
#
_cell.length_a   1.000
_cell.length_b   1.000
_cell.length_c   1.000
_cell.angle_alpha   90.00
_cell.angle_beta   90.00
_cell.angle_gamma   90.00
#
_symmetry.space_group_name_H-M   'P 1'
#
loop_
_entity.id
_entity.type
_entity.pdbx_description
1 polymer ?
#
loop_
_entity_poly.entity_id
_entity_poly.type
_entity_poly.pdbx_seq_one_letter_code
_entity_poly.pdbx_strand_id
1 'polypeptide(L)'
;MKLNFNFSGKTLLKDWWPIVKENFKTIETDHNTLSDKLDTEITQRTNADVGLADKITAETKARESADSSLSSRINNEVTIRQAADNELQRNIDSEITER
;
A
#
# COMPACT_ATOMS: atom_id res chain seq x y z
N MET A 1 -24.30 -17.99 -13.06
CA MET A 1 -24.64 -18.73 -14.31
C MET A 1 -25.85 -19.56 -14.09
N LYS A 2 -26.79 -19.52 -15.02
CA LYS A 2 -28.04 -20.27 -14.91
C LYS A 2 -28.29 -20.96 -16.24
N LEU A 3 -28.23 -22.28 -16.23
CA LEU A 3 -28.42 -23.09 -17.43
C LEU A 3 -29.85 -23.71 -17.45
N ASN A 4 -30.33 -23.95 -18.63
CA ASN A 4 -31.66 -24.55 -18.84
C ASN A 4 -31.49 -26.04 -19.15
N PHE A 5 -31.93 -26.90 -18.23
CA PHE A 5 -31.92 -28.36 -18.40
C PHE A 5 -33.32 -28.96 -18.32
N ASN A 6 -34.36 -28.17 -18.57
CA ASN A 6 -35.73 -28.62 -18.46
C ASN A 6 -36.17 -29.27 -19.77
N PHE A 7 -35.93 -30.57 -19.93
CA PHE A 7 -36.35 -31.35 -21.08
C PHE A 7 -37.55 -32.22 -20.73
N SER A 8 -38.56 -32.22 -21.61
CA SER A 8 -39.64 -33.20 -21.49
C SER A 8 -39.20 -34.51 -22.14
N GLY A 9 -39.80 -35.65 -21.72
CA GLY A 9 -39.47 -36.97 -22.29
C GLY A 9 -39.79 -37.14 -23.77
N LYS A 10 -40.46 -36.16 -24.36
CA LYS A 10 -40.83 -36.16 -25.79
C LYS A 10 -40.09 -35.10 -26.59
N THR A 11 -39.05 -34.51 -26.04
CA THR A 11 -38.28 -33.49 -26.70
C THR A 11 -37.55 -34.09 -27.91
N LEU A 12 -37.80 -33.53 -29.09
CA LEU A 12 -37.16 -33.93 -30.33
C LEU A 12 -35.82 -33.20 -30.50
N LEU A 13 -34.94 -33.76 -31.33
CA LEU A 13 -33.62 -33.16 -31.62
C LEU A 13 -33.76 -31.70 -32.05
N LYS A 14 -34.76 -31.36 -32.84
CA LYS A 14 -35.01 -29.98 -33.26
C LYS A 14 -35.31 -29.04 -32.10
N ASP A 15 -35.91 -29.55 -31.01
CA ASP A 15 -36.23 -28.80 -29.81
C ASP A 15 -35.07 -28.81 -28.81
N TRP A 16 -34.31 -29.90 -28.82
CA TRP A 16 -33.14 -30.07 -27.91
C TRP A 16 -31.96 -29.20 -28.33
N TRP A 17 -31.65 -29.15 -29.62
CA TRP A 17 -30.49 -28.40 -30.13
C TRP A 17 -30.57 -26.89 -29.83
N PRO A 18 -31.68 -26.20 -30.02
CA PRO A 18 -31.75 -24.78 -29.61
C PRO A 18 -31.50 -24.55 -28.13
N ILE A 19 -31.93 -25.47 -27.26
CA ILE A 19 -31.68 -25.39 -25.81
C ILE A 19 -30.19 -25.56 -25.50
N VAL A 20 -29.56 -26.56 -26.10
CA VAL A 20 -28.11 -26.76 -25.93
C VAL A 20 -27.33 -25.57 -26.42
N LYS A 21 -27.67 -25.05 -27.58
CA LYS A 21 -27.04 -23.90 -28.18
C LYS A 21 -27.14 -22.66 -27.27
N GLU A 22 -28.32 -22.44 -26.71
CA GLU A 22 -28.57 -21.33 -25.79
C GLU A 22 -27.73 -21.48 -24.49
N ASN A 23 -27.64 -22.72 -23.98
CA ASN A 23 -26.84 -23.00 -22.80
C ASN A 23 -25.34 -22.72 -23.05
N PHE A 24 -24.82 -23.13 -24.20
CA PHE A 24 -23.41 -22.82 -24.55
C PHE A 24 -23.19 -21.33 -24.68
N LYS A 25 -24.14 -20.60 -25.21
CA LYS A 25 -24.06 -19.15 -25.34
C LYS A 25 -24.05 -18.47 -23.98
N THR A 26 -24.86 -18.96 -23.04
CA THR A 26 -24.89 -18.48 -21.66
C THR A 26 -23.55 -18.73 -20.97
N ILE A 27 -22.97 -19.92 -21.13
CA ILE A 27 -21.68 -20.28 -20.58
C ILE A 27 -20.58 -19.36 -21.10
N GLU A 28 -20.56 -19.14 -22.42
CA GLU A 28 -19.57 -18.27 -23.05
C GLU A 28 -19.66 -16.82 -22.52
N THR A 29 -20.89 -16.28 -22.47
CA THR A 29 -21.13 -14.93 -21.97
C THR A 29 -20.70 -14.78 -20.51
N ASP A 30 -21.07 -15.73 -19.66
CA ASP A 30 -20.72 -15.70 -18.24
C ASP A 30 -19.21 -15.85 -18.04
N HIS A 31 -18.58 -16.71 -18.82
CA HIS A 31 -17.13 -16.89 -18.79
C HIS A 31 -16.41 -15.59 -19.16
N ASN A 32 -16.83 -14.94 -20.24
CA ASN A 32 -16.21 -13.70 -20.70
C ASN A 32 -16.41 -12.57 -19.68
N THR A 33 -17.58 -12.47 -19.09
CA THR A 33 -17.88 -11.49 -18.04
C THR A 33 -16.98 -11.69 -16.82
N LEU A 34 -16.81 -12.94 -16.39
CA LEU A 34 -15.96 -13.28 -15.26
C LEU A 34 -14.50 -12.98 -15.56
N SER A 35 -14.04 -13.31 -16.76
CA SER A 35 -12.67 -13.01 -17.20
C SER A 35 -12.40 -11.50 -17.16
N ASP A 36 -13.34 -10.69 -17.68
CA ASP A 36 -13.20 -9.24 -17.67
C ASP A 36 -13.16 -8.68 -16.25
N LYS A 37 -14.00 -9.20 -15.36
CA LYS A 37 -14.01 -8.78 -13.95
C LYS A 37 -12.70 -9.14 -13.26
N LEU A 38 -12.16 -10.31 -13.55
CA LEU A 38 -10.89 -10.75 -12.99
C LEU A 38 -9.74 -9.85 -13.45
N ASP A 39 -9.69 -9.52 -14.75
CA ASP A 39 -8.67 -8.63 -15.31
C ASP A 39 -8.75 -7.24 -14.67
N THR A 40 -9.95 -6.73 -14.47
CA THR A 40 -10.18 -5.44 -13.81
C THR A 40 -9.67 -5.48 -12.37
N GLU A 41 -10.01 -6.53 -11.63
CA GLU A 41 -9.56 -6.70 -10.24
C GLU A 41 -8.05 -6.79 -10.13
N ILE A 42 -7.40 -7.54 -11.02
CA ILE A 42 -5.94 -7.67 -11.06
C ILE A 42 -5.30 -6.30 -11.29
N THR A 43 -5.83 -5.53 -12.23
CA THR A 43 -5.31 -4.19 -12.54
C THR A 43 -5.46 -3.26 -11.34
N GLN A 44 -6.63 -3.26 -10.70
CA GLN A 44 -6.89 -2.41 -9.54
C GLN A 44 -5.97 -2.76 -8.37
N ARG A 45 -5.76 -4.04 -8.11
CA ARG A 45 -4.86 -4.50 -7.04
C ARG A 45 -3.41 -4.14 -7.32
N THR A 46 -2.97 -4.35 -8.55
CA THR A 46 -1.62 -4.00 -8.95
C THR A 46 -1.36 -2.50 -8.76
N ASN A 47 -2.30 -1.67 -9.19
CA ASN A 47 -2.18 -0.22 -9.04
C ASN A 47 -2.19 0.21 -7.56
N ALA A 48 -3.03 -0.41 -6.75
CA ALA A 48 -3.09 -0.13 -5.32
C ALA A 48 -1.78 -0.53 -4.64
N ASP A 49 -1.21 -1.68 -4.98
CA ASP A 49 0.05 -2.16 -4.41
C ASP A 49 1.21 -1.24 -4.76
N VAL A 50 1.28 -0.80 -6.03
CA VAL A 50 2.30 0.17 -6.47
C VAL A 50 2.16 1.48 -5.69
N GLY A 51 0.93 1.97 -5.57
CA GLY A 51 0.65 3.20 -4.81
C GLY A 51 1.08 3.09 -3.34
N LEU A 52 0.82 1.95 -2.72
CA LEU A 52 1.23 1.69 -1.33
C LEU A 52 2.75 1.62 -1.21
N ALA A 53 3.42 0.94 -2.12
CA ALA A 53 4.88 0.85 -2.14
C ALA A 53 5.51 2.24 -2.25
N ASP A 54 4.96 3.09 -3.11
CA ASP A 54 5.45 4.46 -3.29
C ASP A 54 5.28 5.28 -2.00
N LYS A 55 4.14 5.13 -1.33
CA LYS A 55 3.88 5.82 -0.06
C LYS A 55 4.84 5.36 1.04
N ILE A 56 5.11 4.07 1.11
CA ILE A 56 6.07 3.51 2.08
C ILE A 56 7.47 4.08 1.83
N THR A 57 7.88 4.14 0.57
CA THR A 57 9.18 4.70 0.19
C THR A 57 9.28 6.18 0.58
N ALA A 58 8.23 6.96 0.31
CA ALA A 58 8.21 8.38 0.65
C ALA A 58 8.25 8.59 2.17
N GLU A 59 7.49 7.81 2.93
CA GLU A 59 7.47 7.88 4.39
C GLU A 59 8.84 7.51 4.97
N THR A 60 9.46 6.47 4.45
CA THR A 60 10.80 6.04 4.88
C THR A 60 11.81 7.17 4.71
N LYS A 61 11.82 7.80 3.53
CA LYS A 61 12.72 8.92 3.26
C LYS A 61 12.46 10.13 4.16
N ALA A 62 11.19 10.42 4.41
CA ALA A 62 10.83 11.52 5.30
C ALA A 62 11.32 11.27 6.73
N ARG A 63 11.19 10.05 7.22
CA ARG A 63 11.67 9.65 8.54
C ARG A 63 13.18 9.72 8.64
N GLU A 64 13.89 9.20 7.64
CA GLU A 64 15.34 9.26 7.60
C GLU A 64 15.84 10.70 7.64
N SER A 65 15.21 11.58 6.89
CA SER A 65 15.54 13.01 6.88
C SER A 65 15.28 13.67 8.24
N ALA A 66 14.14 13.37 8.85
CA ALA A 66 13.78 13.89 10.16
C ALA A 66 14.75 13.42 11.23
N ASP A 67 15.12 12.13 11.20
CA ASP A 67 16.05 11.55 12.15
C ASP A 67 17.44 12.18 12.04
N SER A 68 17.91 12.39 10.81
CA SER A 68 19.20 13.08 10.57
C SER A 68 19.18 14.51 11.10
N SER A 69 18.08 15.21 10.87
CA SER A 69 17.91 16.58 11.37
C SER A 69 17.92 16.61 12.89
N LEU A 70 17.20 15.69 13.53
CA LEU A 70 17.18 15.58 15.00
C LEU A 70 18.55 15.26 15.56
N SER A 71 19.28 14.33 14.94
CA SER A 71 20.64 14.01 15.36
C SER A 71 21.54 15.24 15.33
N SER A 72 21.47 16.02 14.26
CA SER A 72 22.25 17.26 14.13
C SER A 72 21.90 18.28 15.21
N ARG A 73 20.62 18.43 15.50
CA ARG A 73 20.13 19.35 16.53
C ARG A 73 20.58 18.92 17.91
N ILE A 74 20.54 17.63 18.19
CA ILE A 74 21.02 17.09 19.48
C ILE A 74 22.52 17.34 19.64
N ASN A 75 23.29 17.06 18.58
CA ASN A 75 24.73 17.28 18.63
C ASN A 75 25.09 18.76 18.86
N ASN A 76 24.35 19.67 18.19
CA ASN A 76 24.53 21.10 18.40
C ASN A 76 24.19 21.52 19.83
N GLU A 77 23.09 21.00 20.37
CA GLU A 77 22.68 21.30 21.74
C GLU A 77 23.71 20.80 22.76
N VAL A 78 24.25 19.60 22.56
CA VAL A 78 25.32 19.05 23.40
C VAL A 78 26.52 19.96 23.39
N THR A 79 26.94 20.43 22.22
CA THR A 79 28.09 21.33 22.08
C THR A 79 27.85 22.66 22.79
N ILE A 80 26.67 23.25 22.63
CA ILE A 80 26.28 24.50 23.27
C ILE A 80 26.33 24.36 24.82
N ARG A 81 25.77 23.27 25.31
CA ARG A 81 25.74 23.00 26.75
C ARG A 81 27.13 22.80 27.33
N GLN A 82 27.99 22.06 26.64
CA GLN A 82 29.35 21.85 27.07
C GLN A 82 30.11 23.18 27.15
N ALA A 83 29.96 24.05 26.15
CA ALA A 83 30.57 25.37 26.13
C ALA A 83 30.07 26.23 27.29
N ALA A 84 28.77 26.22 27.53
CA ALA A 84 28.17 26.98 28.64
C ALA A 84 28.66 26.47 29.99
N ASP A 85 28.74 25.16 30.17
CA ASP A 85 29.22 24.55 31.40
C ASP A 85 30.69 24.90 31.66
N ASN A 86 31.52 24.86 30.60
CA ASN A 86 32.92 25.23 30.70
C ASN A 86 33.10 26.70 31.10
N GLU A 87 32.27 27.59 30.51
CA GLU A 87 32.30 29.00 30.85
C GLU A 87 31.90 29.23 32.32
N LEU A 88 30.84 28.57 32.77
CA LEU A 88 30.39 28.63 34.15
C LEU A 88 31.51 28.15 35.10
N GLN A 89 32.19 27.07 34.76
CA GLN A 89 33.29 26.54 35.56
C GLN A 89 34.40 27.57 35.66
N ARG A 90 34.77 28.21 34.55
CA ARG A 90 35.82 29.27 34.57
C ARG A 90 35.40 30.46 35.44
N ASN A 91 34.14 30.85 35.39
CA ASN A 91 33.63 31.94 36.20
C ASN A 91 33.66 31.60 37.68
N ILE A 92 33.30 30.38 38.02
CA ILE A 92 33.37 29.89 39.40
C ILE A 92 34.83 29.87 39.90
N ASP A 93 35.73 29.36 39.08
CA ASP A 93 37.18 29.31 39.44
C ASP A 93 37.75 30.71 39.64
N SER A 94 37.37 31.66 38.78
CA SER A 94 37.77 33.06 38.94
C SER A 94 37.24 33.66 40.23
N GLU A 95 36.00 33.42 40.57
CA GLU A 95 35.38 33.92 41.80
C GLU A 95 36.09 33.35 43.03
N ILE A 96 36.42 32.08 43.01
CA ILE A 96 37.15 31.42 44.10
C ILE A 96 38.52 32.07 44.29
N THR A 97 39.22 32.35 43.18
CA THR A 97 40.54 32.93 43.20
C THR A 97 40.56 34.36 43.80
N GLU A 98 39.49 35.14 43.43
CA GLU A 98 39.39 36.53 43.90
C GLU A 98 39.04 36.67 45.38
N ARG A 99 38.45 35.62 45.93
CA ARG A 99 38.12 35.63 47.35
C ARG A 99 39.35 35.20 48.20
#